data_1c12d1941fc865153fb2c4f837f2c561
#
_entry.id   1c12d1941fc865153fb2c4f837f2c561
#
_cell.length_a   1.000
_cell.length_b   1.000
_cell.length_c   1.000
_cell.angle_alpha   90.00
_cell.angle_beta   90.00
_cell.angle_gamma   90.00
#
_symmetry.space_group_name_H-M   'P 1'
#
loop_
_entity.id
_entity.type
_entity.pdbx_description
1 polymer ?
#
loop_
_entity_poly.entity_id
_entity_poly.type
_entity_poly.pdbx_seq_one_letter_code
_entity_poly.pdbx_strand_id
1 'polypeptide(L)'
;ELFNNNIINNLLQMKSYSNDTKKITHKLISNYYLINQHNNLMNETDRTSIGLLWHENIIDVLNIDKSKSIPFYINQLENICFADYIDRITFQKQIWQFNEMSSLIKTFKNNKMFHDCIELQEKHKLDEIRFTKVLTKYSTEYNNSLFIQKLCQKLSMDKKDLFGYFVYLKNNNDENEIINLLENNEISKLDINRIYRYIEKYIKENATGIIDKEIEEYENDNENDAISEDYN
;
A
#
# COMPACT_ATOMS: atom_id res chain seq x y z
N GLU A 1 23.48 -42.00 -6.42
CA GLU A 1 22.18 -42.25 -5.74
C GLU A 1 21.78 -41.19 -4.70
N LEU A 2 22.30 -39.97 -4.81
CA LEU A 2 22.02 -38.89 -3.83
C LEU A 2 21.07 -37.79 -4.35
N PHE A 3 20.50 -37.95 -5.52
CA PHE A 3 19.53 -37.01 -6.04
C PHE A 3 18.16 -37.65 -6.19
N ASN A 4 17.38 -37.58 -5.11
CA ASN A 4 15.99 -37.92 -5.16
C ASN A 4 15.26 -36.86 -6.01
N ASN A 5 14.64 -37.28 -7.12
CA ASN A 5 13.94 -36.37 -8.04
C ASN A 5 12.94 -35.42 -7.35
N ASN A 6 12.38 -35.84 -6.20
CA ASN A 6 11.50 -34.99 -5.39
C ASN A 6 12.20 -33.79 -4.74
N ILE A 7 13.48 -33.93 -4.35
CA ILE A 7 14.28 -32.81 -3.77
C ILE A 7 14.63 -31.80 -4.85
N ILE A 8 15.00 -32.31 -6.05
CA ILE A 8 15.31 -31.45 -7.20
C ILE A 8 14.08 -30.68 -7.65
N ASN A 9 12.91 -31.33 -7.74
CA ASN A 9 11.65 -30.68 -8.09
C ASN A 9 11.23 -29.62 -7.06
N ASN A 10 11.46 -29.84 -5.77
CA ASN A 10 11.19 -28.87 -4.73
C ASN A 10 12.15 -27.66 -4.76
N LEU A 11 13.42 -27.89 -5.15
CA LEU A 11 14.43 -26.83 -5.32
C LEU A 11 14.20 -26.00 -6.59
N LEU A 12 13.67 -26.62 -7.64
CA LEU A 12 13.39 -25.99 -8.93
C LEU A 12 12.00 -25.35 -9.00
N GLN A 13 11.12 -25.58 -8.00
CA GLN A 13 9.87 -24.83 -7.91
C GLN A 13 10.18 -23.34 -7.73
N MET A 14 9.89 -22.57 -8.77
CA MET A 14 9.91 -21.11 -8.68
C MET A 14 8.96 -20.69 -7.54
N LYS A 15 9.52 -20.08 -6.49
CA LYS A 15 8.73 -19.46 -5.42
C LYS A 15 8.00 -18.25 -6.01
N SER A 16 6.81 -18.44 -6.55
CA SER A 16 5.93 -17.36 -6.98
C SER A 16 5.13 -16.81 -5.78
N TYR A 17 5.83 -16.13 -4.87
CA TYR A 17 5.22 -15.59 -3.65
C TYR A 17 4.00 -14.70 -3.92
N SER A 18 4.05 -13.85 -4.94
CA SER A 18 2.96 -12.92 -5.22
C SER A 18 1.70 -13.59 -5.80
N ASN A 19 1.87 -14.67 -6.57
CA ASN A 19 0.74 -15.38 -7.16
C ASN A 19 -0.01 -16.24 -6.14
N ASP A 20 0.68 -16.74 -5.12
CA ASP A 20 0.07 -17.60 -4.12
C ASP A 20 -0.81 -16.81 -3.16
N THR A 21 -0.40 -15.62 -2.71
CA THR A 21 -1.21 -14.74 -1.85
C THR A 21 -2.48 -14.26 -2.56
N LYS A 22 -2.41 -13.90 -3.84
CA LYS A 22 -3.58 -13.54 -4.65
C LYS A 22 -4.54 -14.72 -4.79
N LYS A 23 -4.03 -15.92 -5.09
CA LYS A 23 -4.85 -17.13 -5.20
C LYS A 23 -5.52 -17.48 -3.88
N ILE A 24 -4.82 -17.36 -2.75
CA ILE A 24 -5.38 -17.61 -1.41
C ILE A 24 -6.48 -16.60 -1.10
N THR A 25 -6.25 -15.31 -1.38
CA THR A 25 -7.26 -14.26 -1.18
C THR A 25 -8.50 -14.52 -2.05
N HIS A 26 -8.31 -14.88 -3.31
CA HIS A 26 -9.42 -15.25 -4.20
C HIS A 26 -10.21 -16.46 -3.66
N LYS A 27 -9.52 -17.48 -3.15
CA LYS A 27 -10.17 -18.65 -2.52
C LYS A 27 -10.98 -18.24 -1.30
N LEU A 28 -10.43 -17.37 -0.43
CA LEU A 28 -11.13 -16.88 0.76
C LEU A 28 -12.40 -16.09 0.40
N ILE A 29 -12.36 -15.26 -0.65
CA ILE A 29 -13.54 -14.51 -1.11
C ILE A 29 -14.57 -15.45 -1.73
N SER A 30 -14.12 -16.46 -2.49
CA SER A 30 -15.02 -17.37 -3.20
C SER A 30 -15.61 -18.49 -2.34
N ASN A 31 -14.96 -18.88 -1.24
CA ASN A 31 -15.35 -20.04 -0.45
C ASN A 31 -15.26 -19.79 1.05
N TYR A 32 -16.14 -20.45 1.78
CA TYR A 32 -16.08 -20.52 3.24
C TYR A 32 -14.98 -21.50 3.70
N TYR A 33 -14.23 -21.10 4.73
CA TYR A 33 -13.18 -21.93 5.33
C TYR A 33 -13.35 -22.01 6.86
N LEU A 34 -13.11 -23.21 7.40
CA LEU A 34 -13.09 -23.44 8.84
C LEU A 34 -11.78 -22.94 9.46
N ILE A 35 -11.82 -22.52 10.72
CA ILE A 35 -10.65 -21.98 11.45
C ILE A 35 -9.47 -22.96 11.47
N ASN A 36 -9.72 -24.27 11.58
CA ASN A 36 -8.69 -25.30 11.59
C ASN A 36 -7.93 -25.44 10.25
N GLN A 37 -8.43 -24.85 9.17
CA GLN A 37 -7.80 -24.86 7.85
C GLN A 37 -6.78 -23.71 7.67
N HIS A 38 -6.66 -22.79 8.65
CA HIS A 38 -5.83 -21.59 8.55
C HIS A 38 -4.37 -21.93 8.19
N ASN A 39 -3.73 -22.78 8.96
CA ASN A 39 -2.31 -23.13 8.76
C ASN A 39 -2.06 -23.96 7.49
N ASN A 40 -3.09 -24.63 6.97
CA ASN A 40 -3.01 -25.34 5.69
C ASN A 40 -3.18 -24.42 4.49
N LEU A 41 -3.91 -23.31 4.66
CA LEU A 41 -4.23 -22.40 3.58
C LEU A 41 -3.16 -21.34 3.38
N MET A 42 -2.53 -20.85 4.46
CA MET A 42 -1.55 -19.78 4.40
C MET A 42 -0.39 -19.96 5.37
N ASN A 43 0.81 -19.59 4.92
CA ASN A 43 2.03 -19.59 5.73
C ASN A 43 2.11 -18.33 6.61
N GLU A 44 2.95 -18.35 7.64
CA GLU A 44 3.17 -17.21 8.54
C GLU A 44 3.61 -15.94 7.81
N THR A 45 4.46 -16.07 6.81
CA THR A 45 4.98 -14.96 6.00
C THR A 45 3.90 -14.27 5.17
N ASP A 46 2.83 -15.00 4.80
CA ASP A 46 1.79 -14.51 3.90
C ASP A 46 0.60 -13.89 4.64
N ARG A 47 0.46 -14.16 5.94
CA ARG A 47 -0.69 -13.75 6.76
C ARG A 47 -1.01 -12.27 6.67
N THR A 48 0.00 -11.41 6.81
CA THR A 48 -0.18 -9.95 6.74
C THR A 48 -0.59 -9.52 5.34
N SER A 49 0.05 -10.04 4.30
CA SER A 49 -0.26 -9.71 2.91
C SER A 49 -1.67 -10.14 2.52
N ILE A 50 -2.09 -11.34 2.95
CA ILE A 50 -3.45 -11.85 2.68
C ILE A 50 -4.51 -11.01 3.39
N GLY A 51 -4.28 -10.59 4.65
CA GLY A 51 -5.19 -9.70 5.37
C GLY A 51 -5.36 -8.35 4.68
N LEU A 52 -4.29 -7.77 4.17
CA LEU A 52 -4.32 -6.51 3.40
C LEU A 52 -5.01 -6.70 2.05
N LEU A 53 -4.76 -7.80 1.34
CA LEU A 53 -5.41 -8.11 0.07
C LEU A 53 -6.90 -8.38 0.26
N TRP A 54 -7.30 -9.07 1.33
CA TRP A 54 -8.69 -9.24 1.68
C TRP A 54 -9.39 -7.89 1.84
N HIS A 55 -8.84 -7.00 2.66
CA HIS A 55 -9.39 -5.67 2.90
C HIS A 55 -9.53 -4.85 1.60
N GLU A 56 -8.52 -4.85 0.74
CA GLU A 56 -8.55 -4.09 -0.52
C GLU A 56 -9.61 -4.59 -1.50
N ASN A 57 -9.81 -5.92 -1.57
CA ASN A 57 -10.64 -6.52 -2.62
C ASN A 57 -12.07 -6.81 -2.19
N ILE A 58 -12.36 -6.92 -0.90
CA ILE A 58 -13.72 -7.18 -0.42
C ILE A 58 -14.67 -6.02 -0.76
N ILE A 59 -14.17 -4.80 -0.86
CA ILE A 59 -14.94 -3.61 -1.21
C ILE A 59 -15.58 -3.76 -2.59
N ASP A 60 -14.85 -4.32 -3.56
CA ASP A 60 -15.36 -4.50 -4.92
C ASP A 60 -16.49 -5.54 -4.97
N VAL A 61 -16.42 -6.55 -4.08
CA VAL A 61 -17.45 -7.59 -3.95
C VAL A 61 -18.71 -7.06 -3.27
N LEU A 62 -18.56 -6.10 -2.35
CA LEU A 62 -19.68 -5.52 -1.57
C LEU A 62 -20.47 -4.43 -2.31
N ASN A 63 -20.11 -4.06 -3.52
CA ASN A 63 -20.65 -2.88 -4.23
C ASN A 63 -22.07 -3.05 -4.81
N ILE A 64 -22.91 -3.94 -4.25
CA ILE A 64 -24.25 -4.26 -4.79
C ILE A 64 -25.34 -3.38 -4.19
N ASP A 65 -25.43 -3.33 -2.89
CA ASP A 65 -26.43 -2.55 -2.14
C ASP A 65 -25.76 -1.79 -0.99
N LYS A 66 -25.67 -0.48 -1.14
CA LYS A 66 -24.99 0.37 -0.15
C LYS A 66 -25.62 0.32 1.23
N SER A 67 -26.94 0.10 1.30
CA SER A 67 -27.68 0.07 2.57
C SER A 67 -27.26 -1.12 3.45
N LYS A 68 -26.91 -2.25 2.83
CA LYS A 68 -26.50 -3.49 3.49
C LYS A 68 -24.97 -3.65 3.55
N SER A 69 -24.29 -3.26 2.48
CA SER A 69 -22.82 -3.40 2.37
C SER A 69 -22.07 -2.47 3.32
N ILE A 70 -22.55 -1.25 3.57
CA ILE A 70 -21.86 -0.32 4.46
C ILE A 70 -21.84 -0.81 5.92
N PRO A 71 -22.95 -1.19 6.55
CA PRO A 71 -22.93 -1.74 7.91
C PRO A 71 -22.07 -3.01 8.03
N PHE A 72 -22.13 -3.87 7.02
CA PHE A 72 -21.32 -5.07 6.97
C PHE A 72 -19.82 -4.73 6.87
N TYR A 73 -19.45 -3.79 5.99
CA TYR A 73 -18.06 -3.35 5.84
C TYR A 73 -17.52 -2.68 7.11
N ILE A 74 -18.32 -1.87 7.81
CA ILE A 74 -17.95 -1.27 9.10
C ILE A 74 -17.59 -2.35 10.10
N ASN A 75 -18.41 -3.39 10.22
CA ASN A 75 -18.15 -4.51 11.13
C ASN A 75 -16.87 -5.29 10.78
N GLN A 76 -16.61 -5.49 9.48
CA GLN A 76 -15.33 -6.05 9.03
C GLN A 76 -14.14 -5.14 9.36
N LEU A 77 -14.31 -3.83 9.18
CA LEU A 77 -13.28 -2.85 9.49
C LEU A 77 -12.93 -2.82 10.99
N GLU A 78 -13.93 -2.95 11.86
CA GLU A 78 -13.71 -3.08 13.31
C GLU A 78 -12.86 -4.31 13.65
N ASN A 79 -13.11 -5.46 13.00
CA ASN A 79 -12.28 -6.65 13.15
C ASN A 79 -10.83 -6.41 12.70
N ILE A 80 -10.65 -5.72 11.57
CA ILE A 80 -9.32 -5.40 11.03
C ILE A 80 -8.58 -4.45 11.98
N CYS A 81 -9.23 -3.39 12.45
CA CYS A 81 -8.65 -2.44 13.41
C CYS A 81 -8.26 -3.11 14.73
N PHE A 82 -9.11 -4.01 15.25
CA PHE A 82 -8.79 -4.78 16.44
C PHE A 82 -7.59 -5.70 16.23
N ALA A 83 -7.51 -6.37 15.08
CA ALA A 83 -6.38 -7.21 14.74
C ALA A 83 -5.09 -6.41 14.53
N ASP A 84 -5.15 -5.21 13.94
CA ASP A 84 -3.99 -4.30 13.85
C ASP A 84 -3.51 -3.84 15.23
N TYR A 85 -4.43 -3.64 16.18
CA TYR A 85 -4.07 -3.38 17.56
C TYR A 85 -3.32 -4.57 18.19
N ILE A 86 -3.76 -5.80 17.93
CA ILE A 86 -3.07 -7.03 18.35
C ILE A 86 -1.67 -7.11 17.73
N ASP A 87 -1.55 -6.84 16.42
CA ASP A 87 -0.25 -6.84 15.73
C ASP A 87 0.71 -5.84 16.37
N ARG A 88 0.23 -4.63 16.68
CA ARG A 88 1.04 -3.63 17.38
C ARG A 88 1.55 -4.14 18.73
N ILE A 89 0.69 -4.80 19.52
CA ILE A 89 1.12 -5.41 20.80
C ILE A 89 2.13 -6.53 20.56
N THR A 90 1.88 -7.38 19.55
CA THR A 90 2.76 -8.47 19.15
C THR A 90 4.18 -7.95 18.92
N PHE A 91 4.34 -6.91 18.12
CA PHE A 91 5.63 -6.31 17.82
C PHE A 91 6.25 -5.59 19.03
N GLN A 92 5.46 -4.80 19.77
CA GLN A 92 5.96 -4.06 20.93
C GLN A 92 6.40 -4.96 22.08
N LYS A 93 5.71 -6.07 22.30
CA LYS A 93 5.95 -7.01 23.40
C LYS A 93 6.68 -8.27 22.95
N GLN A 94 6.91 -8.44 21.64
CA GLN A 94 7.53 -9.62 21.02
C GLN A 94 6.79 -10.94 21.37
N ILE A 95 5.46 -10.89 21.47
CA ILE A 95 4.59 -12.06 21.75
C ILE A 95 4.08 -12.63 20.42
N TRP A 96 4.92 -13.35 19.70
CA TRP A 96 4.67 -13.82 18.36
C TRP A 96 3.46 -14.76 18.20
N GLN A 97 3.02 -15.40 19.26
CA GLN A 97 1.81 -16.24 19.26
C GLN A 97 0.55 -15.46 18.86
N PHE A 98 0.51 -14.15 19.07
CA PHE A 98 -0.62 -13.31 18.67
C PHE A 98 -0.71 -13.05 17.17
N ASN A 99 0.35 -13.32 16.42
CA ASN A 99 0.34 -13.18 14.96
C ASN A 99 -0.70 -14.09 14.30
N GLU A 100 -0.83 -15.33 14.77
CA GLU A 100 -1.86 -16.26 14.29
C GLU A 100 -3.27 -15.76 14.62
N MET A 101 -3.49 -15.27 15.84
CA MET A 101 -4.78 -14.72 16.26
C MET A 101 -5.17 -13.49 15.43
N SER A 102 -4.25 -12.57 15.20
CA SER A 102 -4.46 -11.41 14.34
C SER A 102 -4.86 -11.81 12.92
N SER A 103 -4.14 -12.77 12.34
CA SER A 103 -4.45 -13.29 11.01
C SER A 103 -5.83 -13.94 10.93
N LEU A 104 -6.19 -14.76 11.93
CA LEU A 104 -7.52 -15.38 12.01
C LEU A 104 -8.65 -14.34 12.04
N ILE A 105 -8.46 -13.25 12.79
CA ILE A 105 -9.46 -12.18 12.88
C ILE A 105 -9.57 -11.43 11.55
N LYS A 106 -8.44 -11.04 10.95
CA LYS A 106 -8.42 -10.29 9.67
C LYS A 106 -9.02 -11.07 8.51
N THR A 107 -8.82 -12.38 8.48
CA THR A 107 -9.16 -13.22 7.33
C THR A 107 -10.34 -14.15 7.63
N PHE A 108 -10.19 -15.13 8.50
CA PHE A 108 -11.18 -16.20 8.71
C PHE A 108 -12.46 -15.73 9.40
N LYS A 109 -12.36 -14.84 10.38
CA LYS A 109 -13.55 -14.24 11.00
C LYS A 109 -14.35 -13.44 9.98
N ASN A 110 -13.65 -12.63 9.18
CA ASN A 110 -14.28 -11.84 8.13
C ASN A 110 -14.80 -12.71 6.99
N ASN A 111 -14.09 -13.79 6.60
CA ASN A 111 -14.56 -14.80 5.66
C ASN A 111 -15.87 -15.45 6.14
N LYS A 112 -15.91 -15.88 7.41
CA LYS A 112 -17.12 -16.46 7.99
C LYS A 112 -18.28 -15.47 7.93
N MET A 113 -18.08 -14.24 8.41
CA MET A 113 -19.12 -13.21 8.38
C MET A 113 -19.64 -12.93 6.98
N PHE A 114 -18.75 -12.92 5.98
CA PHE A 114 -19.10 -12.71 4.58
C PHE A 114 -19.95 -13.86 4.03
N HIS A 115 -19.55 -15.10 4.28
CA HIS A 115 -20.26 -16.29 3.78
C HIS A 115 -21.52 -16.63 4.59
N ASP A 116 -21.65 -16.19 5.82
CA ASP A 116 -22.90 -16.30 6.61
C ASP A 116 -23.96 -15.29 6.12
N CYS A 117 -23.54 -14.22 5.43
CA CYS A 117 -24.46 -13.19 4.92
C CYS A 117 -24.91 -13.52 3.49
N ILE A 118 -25.96 -14.34 3.36
CA ILE A 118 -26.47 -14.85 2.06
C ILE A 118 -26.82 -13.71 1.09
N GLU A 119 -27.28 -12.58 1.59
CA GLU A 119 -27.68 -11.42 0.77
C GLU A 119 -26.51 -10.73 0.06
N LEU A 120 -25.27 -10.91 0.54
CA LEU A 120 -24.06 -10.35 -0.04
C LEU A 120 -23.38 -11.32 -1.02
N GLN A 121 -23.73 -12.61 -0.99
CA GLN A 121 -23.13 -13.63 -1.86
C GLN A 121 -23.67 -13.59 -3.31
N GLU A 122 -24.77 -12.88 -3.54
CA GLU A 122 -25.35 -12.80 -4.86
C GLU A 122 -24.50 -11.92 -5.79
N LYS A 123 -23.65 -12.58 -6.61
CA LYS A 123 -23.33 -12.14 -7.98
C LYS A 123 -22.05 -11.42 -8.34
N HIS A 124 -21.09 -11.20 -7.47
CA HIS A 124 -19.81 -10.70 -8.02
C HIS A 124 -18.74 -11.79 -8.07
N LYS A 125 -18.45 -12.26 -9.29
CA LYS A 125 -17.19 -12.95 -9.55
C LYS A 125 -16.11 -11.89 -9.54
N LEU A 126 -15.22 -11.98 -8.58
CA LEU A 126 -14.00 -11.20 -8.57
C LEU A 126 -13.09 -11.78 -9.66
N ASP A 127 -12.91 -11.07 -10.76
CA ASP A 127 -12.12 -11.55 -11.89
C ASP A 127 -10.63 -11.55 -11.55
N GLU A 128 -10.12 -10.52 -10.85
CA GLU A 128 -8.72 -10.39 -10.48
C GLU A 128 -8.52 -9.73 -9.10
N ILE A 129 -7.59 -10.30 -8.31
CA ILE A 129 -7.18 -9.72 -7.03
C ILE A 129 -6.17 -8.58 -7.27
N ARG A 130 -6.53 -7.38 -6.83
CA ARG A 130 -5.67 -6.19 -6.85
C ARG A 130 -4.72 -6.16 -5.67
N PHE A 131 -3.49 -5.68 -5.89
CA PHE A 131 -2.60 -5.38 -4.78
C PHE A 131 -3.02 -4.11 -4.05
N THR A 132 -2.88 -4.13 -2.73
CA THR A 132 -3.18 -2.98 -1.89
C THR A 132 -2.19 -1.83 -2.11
N LYS A 133 -2.70 -0.59 -2.05
CA LYS A 133 -1.88 0.63 -2.09
C LYS A 133 -0.89 0.71 -0.92
N VAL A 134 -1.19 0.07 0.22
CA VAL A 134 -0.28 0.03 1.38
C VAL A 134 1.03 -0.66 1.02
N LEU A 135 0.99 -1.80 0.31
CA LEU A 135 2.19 -2.56 -0.07
C LEU A 135 2.95 -1.93 -1.23
N THR A 136 2.35 -1.02 -1.98
CA THR A 136 2.96 -0.39 -3.17
C THR A 136 3.21 1.10 -2.96
N LYS A 137 2.16 1.92 -3.04
CA LYS A 137 2.28 3.38 -3.02
C LYS A 137 2.79 3.89 -1.67
N TYR A 138 2.12 3.54 -0.58
CA TYR A 138 2.45 4.09 0.75
C TYR A 138 3.79 3.60 1.27
N SER A 139 4.16 2.34 1.02
CA SER A 139 5.49 1.82 1.34
C SER A 139 6.58 2.60 0.60
N THR A 140 6.36 2.92 -0.68
CA THR A 140 7.30 3.72 -1.49
C THR A 140 7.40 5.16 -0.95
N GLU A 141 6.29 5.78 -0.61
CA GLU A 141 6.26 7.14 -0.04
C GLU A 141 6.98 7.20 1.31
N TYR A 142 6.73 6.24 2.19
CA TYR A 142 7.44 6.13 3.47
C TYR A 142 8.95 5.96 3.29
N ASN A 143 9.38 5.03 2.43
CA ASN A 143 10.78 4.79 2.14
C ASN A 143 11.48 6.02 1.49
N ASN A 144 10.75 6.79 0.69
CA ASN A 144 11.27 8.04 0.14
C ASN A 144 11.37 9.12 1.20
N SER A 145 10.40 9.22 2.10
CA SER A 145 10.46 10.16 3.23
C SER A 145 11.66 9.89 4.13
N LEU A 146 11.90 8.63 4.51
CA LEU A 146 13.08 8.23 5.28
C LEU A 146 14.40 8.53 4.53
N PHE A 147 14.43 8.29 3.23
CA PHE A 147 15.60 8.59 2.40
C PHE A 147 15.91 10.09 2.40
N ILE A 148 14.92 10.95 2.18
CA ILE A 148 15.09 12.41 2.24
C ILE A 148 15.56 12.86 3.62
N GLN A 149 14.96 12.32 4.69
CA GLN A 149 15.37 12.65 6.05
C GLN A 149 16.84 12.29 6.31
N LYS A 150 17.30 11.12 5.83
CA LYS A 150 18.71 10.73 5.93
C LYS A 150 19.65 11.68 5.17
N LEU A 151 19.27 12.13 3.97
CA LEU A 151 20.05 13.10 3.21
C LEU A 151 20.09 14.46 3.92
N CYS A 152 18.98 14.94 4.46
CA CYS A 152 18.93 16.16 5.27
C CYS A 152 19.90 16.08 6.45
N GLN A 153 19.95 14.94 7.15
CA GLN A 153 20.88 14.73 8.27
C GLN A 153 22.34 14.70 7.80
N LYS A 154 22.68 13.99 6.71
CA LYS A 154 24.04 13.90 6.17
C LYS A 154 24.58 15.26 5.71
N LEU A 155 23.74 16.09 5.13
CA LEU A 155 24.12 17.40 4.60
C LEU A 155 23.81 18.55 5.58
N SER A 156 23.23 18.25 6.75
CA SER A 156 22.82 19.27 7.75
C SER A 156 21.94 20.37 7.15
N MET A 157 21.00 19.98 6.30
CA MET A 157 20.06 20.89 5.60
C MET A 157 18.62 20.53 5.87
N ASP A 158 17.71 21.50 5.76
CA ASP A 158 16.29 21.18 5.73
C ASP A 158 15.84 20.65 4.35
N LYS A 159 14.60 20.19 4.23
CA LYS A 159 14.09 19.59 2.99
C LYS A 159 14.06 20.59 1.82
N LYS A 160 13.77 21.87 2.06
CA LYS A 160 13.68 22.89 1.02
C LYS A 160 15.07 23.25 0.51
N ASP A 161 15.99 23.47 1.43
CA ASP A 161 17.39 23.77 1.12
C ASP A 161 18.05 22.58 0.40
N LEU A 162 17.76 21.35 0.83
CA LEU A 162 18.23 20.13 0.15
C LEU A 162 17.78 20.12 -1.31
N PHE A 163 16.50 20.39 -1.58
CA PHE A 163 16.00 20.40 -2.96
C PHE A 163 16.62 21.52 -3.77
N GLY A 164 16.71 22.73 -3.21
CA GLY A 164 17.39 23.86 -3.84
C GLY A 164 18.85 23.55 -4.18
N TYR A 165 19.57 22.94 -3.25
CA TYR A 165 20.97 22.53 -3.44
C TYR A 165 21.14 21.50 -4.57
N PHE A 166 20.32 20.46 -4.62
CA PHE A 166 20.41 19.47 -5.69
C PHE A 166 19.99 20.02 -7.06
N VAL A 167 19.02 20.93 -7.10
CA VAL A 167 18.65 21.65 -8.34
C VAL A 167 19.82 22.55 -8.80
N TYR A 168 20.44 23.28 -7.87
CA TYR A 168 21.62 24.09 -8.16
C TYR A 168 22.78 23.26 -8.70
N LEU A 169 23.10 22.12 -8.06
CA LEU A 169 24.14 21.20 -8.54
C LEU A 169 23.87 20.70 -9.95
N LYS A 170 22.63 20.31 -10.25
CA LYS A 170 22.24 19.80 -11.58
C LYS A 170 22.42 20.84 -12.68
N ASN A 171 22.23 22.11 -12.35
CA ASN A 171 22.30 23.19 -13.33
C ASN A 171 23.73 23.72 -13.56
N ASN A 172 24.64 23.53 -12.61
CA ASN A 172 25.96 24.20 -12.63
C ASN A 172 27.12 23.22 -12.69
N ASN A 173 26.93 21.93 -12.53
CA ASN A 173 27.99 20.93 -12.46
C ASN A 173 27.68 19.72 -13.34
N ASP A 174 28.73 19.08 -13.82
CA ASP A 174 28.66 17.79 -14.52
C ASP A 174 28.40 16.64 -13.52
N GLU A 175 27.86 15.51 -14.02
CA GLU A 175 27.52 14.34 -13.18
C GLU A 175 28.73 13.84 -12.36
N ASN A 176 29.92 13.81 -12.94
CA ASN A 176 31.13 13.37 -12.25
C ASN A 176 31.59 14.34 -11.16
N GLU A 177 31.41 15.64 -11.37
CA GLU A 177 31.71 16.67 -10.37
C GLU A 177 30.76 16.56 -9.18
N ILE A 178 29.45 16.34 -9.43
CA ILE A 178 28.46 16.14 -8.38
C ILE A 178 28.80 14.91 -7.54
N ILE A 179 29.21 13.81 -8.16
CA ILE A 179 29.63 12.60 -7.45
C ILE A 179 30.80 12.89 -6.54
N ASN A 180 31.86 13.52 -7.07
CA ASN A 180 33.04 13.87 -6.30
C ASN A 180 32.75 14.81 -5.12
N LEU A 181 31.89 15.80 -5.32
CA LEU A 181 31.49 16.74 -4.25
C LEU A 181 30.76 16.06 -3.11
N LEU A 182 29.97 15.04 -3.42
CA LEU A 182 29.11 14.37 -2.44
C LEU A 182 29.72 13.09 -1.86
N GLU A 183 30.85 12.63 -2.39
CA GLU A 183 31.55 11.43 -1.93
C GLU A 183 31.94 11.52 -0.44
N ASN A 184 32.44 12.66 -0.01
CA ASN A 184 32.79 12.92 1.40
C ASN A 184 31.63 12.80 2.37
N ASN A 185 30.38 12.96 1.88
CA ASN A 185 29.17 12.82 2.67
C ASN A 185 28.57 11.41 2.57
N GLU A 186 29.30 10.45 2.01
CA GLU A 186 28.82 9.06 1.79
C GLU A 186 27.51 9.00 0.99
N ILE A 187 27.36 9.86 0.00
CA ILE A 187 26.22 9.89 -0.90
C ILE A 187 26.62 9.23 -2.22
N SER A 188 25.99 8.10 -2.54
CA SER A 188 26.30 7.33 -3.72
C SER A 188 25.64 7.90 -4.99
N LYS A 189 26.16 7.52 -6.16
CA LYS A 189 25.52 7.84 -7.47
C LYS A 189 24.05 7.39 -7.52
N LEU A 190 23.72 6.25 -6.88
CA LEU A 190 22.33 5.76 -6.81
C LEU A 190 21.44 6.70 -5.99
N ASP A 191 21.98 7.26 -4.90
CA ASP A 191 21.27 8.24 -4.07
C ASP A 191 21.02 9.53 -4.84
N ILE A 192 22.03 10.00 -5.60
CA ILE A 192 21.92 11.19 -6.46
C ILE A 192 20.83 10.99 -7.51
N ASN A 193 20.81 9.86 -8.19
CA ASN A 193 19.76 9.54 -9.16
C ASN A 193 18.37 9.38 -8.53
N ARG A 194 18.32 8.90 -7.30
CA ARG A 194 17.06 8.76 -6.55
C ARG A 194 16.50 10.11 -6.14
N ILE A 195 17.35 11.03 -5.63
CA ILE A 195 16.89 12.36 -5.23
C ILE A 195 16.39 13.18 -6.42
N TYR A 196 17.06 13.14 -7.57
CA TYR A 196 16.61 13.83 -8.77
C TYR A 196 15.24 13.35 -9.24
N ARG A 197 15.00 12.04 -9.29
CA ARG A 197 13.69 11.48 -9.62
C ARG A 197 12.60 11.90 -8.61
N TYR A 198 12.98 11.99 -7.34
CA TYR A 198 12.05 12.42 -6.31
C TYR A 198 11.69 13.92 -6.47
N ILE A 199 12.65 14.79 -6.73
CA ILE A 199 12.44 16.22 -6.96
C ILE A 199 11.56 16.43 -8.20
N GLU A 200 11.84 15.75 -9.31
CA GLU A 200 11.04 15.84 -10.54
C GLU A 200 9.57 15.44 -10.31
N LYS A 201 9.35 14.38 -9.54
CA LYS A 201 8.00 13.96 -9.16
C LYS A 201 7.32 15.00 -8.27
N TYR A 202 8.03 15.51 -7.27
CA TYR A 202 7.52 16.52 -6.34
C TYR A 202 7.12 17.82 -7.05
N ILE A 203 7.91 18.27 -8.01
CA ILE A 203 7.61 19.46 -8.83
C ILE A 203 6.35 19.22 -9.67
N LYS A 204 6.23 18.06 -10.31
CA LYS A 204 5.05 17.73 -11.13
C LYS A 204 3.76 17.68 -10.29
N GLU A 205 3.80 17.05 -9.12
CA GLU A 205 2.64 16.94 -8.23
C GLU A 205 2.19 18.30 -7.69
N ASN A 206 3.12 19.20 -7.39
CA ASN A 206 2.78 20.56 -6.94
C ASN A 206 2.31 21.45 -8.10
N ALA A 207 2.83 21.27 -9.30
CA ALA A 207 2.36 22.00 -10.46
C ALA A 207 0.92 21.63 -10.85
N THR A 208 0.58 20.33 -10.82
CA THR A 208 -0.81 19.87 -11.04
C THR A 208 -1.75 20.36 -9.93
N GLY A 209 -1.35 20.29 -8.67
CA GLY A 209 -2.17 20.81 -7.56
C GLY A 209 -2.41 22.31 -7.56
N ILE A 210 -1.57 23.12 -8.22
CA ILE A 210 -1.80 24.55 -8.43
C ILE A 210 -2.84 24.74 -9.55
N ILE A 211 -2.72 23.98 -10.64
CA ILE A 211 -3.67 24.04 -11.76
C ILE A 211 -5.09 23.64 -11.32
N ASP A 212 -5.20 22.57 -10.53
CA ASP A 212 -6.50 22.10 -10.01
C ASP A 212 -7.17 23.15 -9.10
N LYS A 213 -6.40 23.89 -8.28
CA LYS A 213 -6.93 24.97 -7.44
C LYS A 213 -7.34 26.19 -8.25
N GLU A 214 -6.57 26.56 -9.26
CA GLU A 214 -6.92 27.66 -10.15
C GLU A 214 -8.22 27.37 -10.92
N ILE A 215 -8.43 26.12 -11.36
CA ILE A 215 -9.67 25.71 -12.04
C ILE A 215 -10.87 25.78 -11.07
N GLU A 216 -10.73 25.26 -9.84
CA GLU A 216 -11.78 25.36 -8.82
C GLU A 216 -12.14 26.82 -8.46
N GLU A 217 -11.17 27.72 -8.42
CA GLU A 217 -11.42 29.16 -8.20
C GLU A 217 -12.17 29.79 -9.38
N TYR A 218 -11.79 29.47 -10.64
CA TYR A 218 -12.49 29.97 -11.84
C TYR A 218 -13.93 29.43 -11.97
N GLU A 219 -14.19 28.19 -11.57
CA GLU A 219 -15.53 27.61 -11.60
C GLU A 219 -16.43 28.26 -10.51
N ASN A 220 -15.91 28.50 -9.30
CA ASN A 220 -16.65 29.18 -8.23
C ASN A 220 -16.96 30.63 -8.53
N ASP A 221 -16.07 31.38 -9.19
CA ASP A 221 -16.30 32.78 -9.60
C ASP A 221 -17.38 32.86 -10.69
N ASN A 222 -17.40 31.94 -11.65
CA ASN A 222 -18.43 31.88 -12.68
C ASN A 222 -19.83 31.52 -12.17
N GLU A 223 -19.92 30.66 -11.13
CA GLU A 223 -21.21 30.35 -10.48
C GLU A 223 -21.75 31.54 -9.69
N ASN A 224 -20.89 32.35 -9.08
CA ASN A 224 -21.31 33.57 -8.36
C ASN A 224 -21.76 34.69 -9.28
N ASP A 225 -21.16 34.83 -10.48
CA ASP A 225 -21.59 35.81 -11.50
C ASP A 225 -22.93 35.43 -12.15
N ALA A 226 -23.19 34.14 -12.37
CA ALA A 226 -24.45 33.63 -12.91
C ALA A 226 -25.65 33.87 -11.96
N ILE A 227 -25.42 33.87 -10.65
CA ILE A 227 -26.47 34.11 -9.64
C ILE A 227 -26.80 35.61 -9.52
N SER A 228 -25.90 36.52 -9.91
CA SER A 228 -26.12 37.97 -9.84
C SER A 228 -26.90 38.52 -11.04
N GLU A 229 -27.01 37.84 -12.16
CA GLU A 229 -27.78 38.30 -13.34
C GLU A 229 -29.27 37.94 -13.28
N ASP A 230 -29.69 37.03 -12.41
CA ASP A 230 -31.11 36.63 -12.25
C ASP A 230 -31.93 37.53 -11.26
N TYR A 231 -31.36 38.60 -10.73
CA TYR A 231 -32.01 39.52 -9.77
C TYR A 231 -32.08 40.97 -10.22
N ASN A 232 -32.04 41.30 -11.54
CA ASN A 232 -32.33 42.64 -12.05
C ASN A 232 -33.44 42.68 -13.09
#